data_29b2a29cbe883d95358cda37c56d6fd0
#
_entry.id   29b2a29cbe883d95358cda37c56d6fd0
#
_cell.length_a   1.000
_cell.length_b   1.000
_cell.length_c   1.000
_cell.angle_alpha   90.00
_cell.angle_beta   90.00
_cell.angle_gamma   90.00
#
_symmetry.space_group_name_H-M   'P 1'
#
loop_
_entity.id
_entity.type
_entity.pdbx_description
1 polymer ?
#
loop_
_entity_poly.entity_id
_entity_poly.type
_entity_poly.pdbx_seq_one_letter_code
_entity_poly.pdbx_strand_id
1 'polypeptide(L)'
;GSFAGSHEMYSAFFERLGIITVSTPSELIETLKFICISGIPRGKKCAAFTCSGGGATLVADFGEGLGLKFPGFSQFDTKIVSKLLPTIATVSNPLDYTTPIWGKKEFTKPLFSKVLEKLEVDCTLILQDYPLTGLDNTKIHYLADGGAFAEAATGERIPGAIVSTISENIDKQTREAFMSKGIAPLQGLADALQAIAKTGSWNLNRKKILNKLNLPLFHESNFKKFSYLNEFEAKVLISGQGIRIPKGVKSNSKDIVKNASKIDFPLAIKLLSKDLLHKTDIGA
;
A
#
# COMPACT_ATOMS: atom_id res chain seq x y z
N GLY A 1 -14.62 -29.59 -6.41
CA GLY A 1 -13.96 -28.48 -5.77
C GLY A 1 -13.46 -27.50 -6.81
N SER A 2 -13.66 -26.21 -6.61
CA SER A 2 -13.11 -25.19 -7.48
C SER A 2 -11.57 -25.25 -7.44
N PHE A 3 -10.95 -25.36 -8.58
CA PHE A 3 -9.51 -25.17 -8.71
C PHE A 3 -9.20 -23.71 -8.38
N ALA A 4 -8.71 -23.43 -7.17
CA ALA A 4 -8.09 -22.15 -6.86
C ALA A 4 -6.67 -22.16 -7.44
N GLY A 5 -6.33 -21.21 -8.31
CA GLY A 5 -4.96 -21.01 -8.76
C GLY A 5 -4.06 -20.56 -7.58
N SER A 6 -2.75 -20.56 -7.78
CA SER A 6 -1.84 -20.11 -6.72
C SER A 6 -2.03 -18.62 -6.44
N HIS A 7 -1.94 -18.24 -5.17
CA HIS A 7 -2.03 -16.83 -4.74
C HIS A 7 -0.99 -15.96 -5.44
N GLU A 8 0.22 -16.47 -5.61
CA GLU A 8 1.34 -15.75 -6.23
C GLU A 8 1.06 -15.45 -7.71
N MET A 9 0.47 -16.42 -8.44
CA MET A 9 0.08 -16.21 -9.84
C MET A 9 -0.99 -15.14 -9.98
N TYR A 10 -2.04 -15.19 -9.15
CA TYR A 10 -3.08 -14.16 -9.16
C TYR A 10 -2.54 -12.79 -8.75
N SER A 11 -1.67 -12.73 -7.74
CA SER A 11 -1.06 -11.48 -7.30
C SER A 11 -0.23 -10.84 -8.41
N ALA A 12 0.60 -11.62 -9.10
CA ALA A 12 1.38 -11.15 -10.24
C ALA A 12 0.50 -10.70 -11.41
N PHE A 13 -0.59 -11.41 -11.67
CA PHE A 13 -1.55 -11.07 -12.71
C PHE A 13 -2.29 -9.78 -12.39
N PHE A 14 -2.78 -9.62 -11.16
CA PHE A 14 -3.46 -8.41 -10.72
C PHE A 14 -2.52 -7.19 -10.70
N GLU A 15 -1.26 -7.36 -10.25
CA GLU A 15 -0.25 -6.31 -10.33
C GLU A 15 -0.03 -5.86 -11.79
N ARG A 16 0.06 -6.82 -12.72
CA ARG A 16 0.22 -6.53 -14.14
C ARG A 16 -0.96 -5.75 -14.71
N LEU A 17 -2.19 -6.12 -14.32
CA LEU A 17 -3.42 -5.44 -14.77
C LEU A 17 -3.68 -4.12 -14.04
N GLY A 18 -2.90 -3.81 -13.00
CA GLY A 18 -3.11 -2.63 -12.17
C GLY A 18 -4.38 -2.72 -11.30
N ILE A 19 -4.74 -3.92 -10.90
CA ILE A 19 -5.85 -4.15 -9.97
C ILE A 19 -5.35 -3.94 -8.55
N ILE A 20 -6.02 -3.07 -7.80
CA ILE A 20 -5.74 -2.88 -6.37
C ILE A 20 -6.25 -4.11 -5.63
N THR A 21 -5.34 -4.85 -5.01
CA THR A 21 -5.68 -6.02 -4.21
C THR A 21 -5.86 -5.63 -2.74
N VAL A 22 -6.83 -6.25 -2.10
CA VAL A 22 -7.20 -6.06 -0.68
C VAL A 22 -7.23 -7.40 0.04
N SER A 23 -7.03 -7.38 1.35
CA SER A 23 -6.90 -8.60 2.16
C SER A 23 -8.21 -8.99 2.85
N THR A 24 -9.09 -8.04 3.09
CA THR A 24 -10.36 -8.24 3.82
C THR A 24 -11.52 -7.56 3.11
N PRO A 25 -12.76 -8.03 3.33
CA PRO A 25 -13.96 -7.33 2.84
C PRO A 25 -14.08 -5.90 3.39
N SER A 26 -13.66 -5.66 4.63
CA SER A 26 -13.62 -4.33 5.25
C SER A 26 -12.70 -3.40 4.46
N GLU A 27 -11.47 -3.82 4.22
CA GLU A 27 -10.50 -3.07 3.41
C GLU A 27 -11.03 -2.76 1.99
N LEU A 28 -11.78 -3.71 1.38
CA LEU A 28 -12.41 -3.48 0.08
C LEU A 28 -13.40 -2.31 0.12
N ILE A 29 -14.27 -2.32 1.13
CA ILE A 29 -15.30 -1.27 1.29
C ILE A 29 -14.64 0.07 1.54
N GLU A 30 -13.64 0.14 2.42
CA GLU A 30 -12.94 1.39 2.74
C GLU A 30 -12.19 1.93 1.51
N THR A 31 -11.54 1.05 0.74
CA THR A 31 -10.85 1.42 -0.51
C THR A 31 -11.84 1.96 -1.55
N LEU A 32 -12.98 1.31 -1.74
CA LEU A 32 -14.02 1.77 -2.66
C LEU A 32 -14.63 3.11 -2.21
N LYS A 33 -14.92 3.27 -0.92
CA LYS A 33 -15.40 4.57 -0.38
C LYS A 33 -14.41 5.69 -0.67
N PHE A 34 -13.12 5.46 -0.41
CA PHE A 34 -12.12 6.49 -0.65
C PHE A 34 -12.05 6.90 -2.12
N ILE A 35 -11.97 5.93 -3.02
CA ILE A 35 -11.90 6.18 -4.47
C ILE A 35 -13.16 6.89 -4.98
N CYS A 36 -14.34 6.39 -4.61
CA CYS A 36 -15.60 6.87 -5.18
C CYS A 36 -16.03 8.23 -4.62
N ILE A 37 -15.65 8.57 -3.39
CA ILE A 37 -16.09 9.80 -2.73
C ILE A 37 -15.04 10.89 -2.85
N SER A 38 -13.79 10.61 -2.50
CA SER A 38 -12.72 11.60 -2.44
C SER A 38 -11.79 11.58 -3.65
N GLY A 39 -11.83 10.50 -4.44
CA GLY A 39 -10.99 10.34 -5.61
C GLY A 39 -9.67 9.65 -5.32
N ILE A 40 -8.81 9.62 -6.33
CA ILE A 40 -7.52 8.93 -6.27
C ILE A 40 -6.42 9.95 -6.01
N PRO A 41 -5.65 9.83 -4.91
CA PRO A 41 -4.55 10.75 -4.61
C PRO A 41 -3.42 10.63 -5.63
N ARG A 42 -2.67 11.71 -5.85
CA ARG A 42 -1.55 11.73 -6.79
C ARG A 42 -0.38 10.86 -6.36
N GLY A 43 -0.26 10.62 -5.05
CA GLY A 43 0.81 9.84 -4.45
C GLY A 43 0.53 9.51 -2.99
N LYS A 44 1.58 9.43 -2.19
CA LYS A 44 1.54 8.98 -0.80
C LYS A 44 1.91 10.04 0.24
N LYS A 45 2.11 11.30 -0.16
CA LYS A 45 2.33 12.38 0.80
C LYS A 45 1.00 12.74 1.44
N CYS A 46 0.91 12.69 2.76
CA CYS A 46 -0.31 12.88 3.52
C CYS A 46 -0.15 14.01 4.56
N ALA A 47 -1.15 14.88 4.66
CA ALA A 47 -1.34 15.73 5.83
C ALA A 47 -2.38 15.08 6.75
N ALA A 48 -2.05 14.91 8.00
CA ALA A 48 -2.95 14.30 8.98
C ALA A 48 -3.21 15.22 10.17
N PHE A 49 -4.44 15.21 10.64
CA PHE A 49 -4.90 16.04 11.75
C PHE A 49 -5.55 15.17 12.83
N THR A 50 -5.40 15.59 14.07
CA THR A 50 -6.07 15.00 15.23
C THR A 50 -6.07 15.99 16.39
N CYS A 51 -6.95 15.84 17.38
CA CYS A 51 -6.92 16.60 18.62
C CYS A 51 -6.20 15.86 19.76
N SER A 52 -5.40 14.84 19.43
CA SER A 52 -4.76 13.95 20.40
C SER A 52 -3.35 13.56 19.96
N GLY A 53 -2.37 13.77 20.84
CA GLY A 53 -0.99 13.30 20.60
C GLY A 53 -0.89 11.80 20.37
N GLY A 54 -1.68 10.99 21.09
CA GLY A 54 -1.77 9.54 20.84
C GLY A 54 -2.31 9.22 19.46
N GLY A 55 -3.31 9.97 19.00
CA GLY A 55 -3.83 9.85 17.64
C GLY A 55 -2.78 10.19 16.57
N ALA A 56 -2.01 11.25 16.78
CA ALA A 56 -0.93 11.63 15.87
C ALA A 56 0.14 10.53 15.75
N THR A 57 0.55 9.95 16.88
CA THR A 57 1.50 8.83 16.92
C THR A 57 0.96 7.61 16.19
N LEU A 58 -0.29 7.23 16.45
CA LEU A 58 -0.92 6.08 15.78
C LEU A 58 -0.96 6.26 14.26
N VAL A 59 -1.35 7.44 13.77
CA VAL A 59 -1.36 7.72 12.32
C VAL A 59 0.04 7.66 11.73
N ALA A 60 1.04 8.18 12.41
CA ALA A 60 2.43 8.15 11.95
C ALA A 60 2.93 6.70 11.86
N ASP A 61 2.84 5.94 12.94
CA ASP A 61 3.37 4.57 13.03
C ASP A 61 2.72 3.63 12.01
N PHE A 62 1.38 3.61 11.95
CA PHE A 62 0.67 2.78 10.97
C PHE A 62 0.89 3.26 9.55
N GLY A 63 0.87 4.58 9.32
CA GLY A 63 0.99 5.16 7.99
C GLY A 63 2.39 4.95 7.39
N GLU A 64 3.46 5.14 8.17
CA GLU A 64 4.83 4.90 7.73
C GLU A 64 5.06 3.43 7.38
N GLY A 65 4.51 2.51 8.17
CA GLY A 65 4.54 1.07 7.89
C GLY A 65 3.90 0.70 6.53
N LEU A 66 2.95 1.49 6.05
CA LEU A 66 2.29 1.35 4.74
C LEU A 66 2.97 2.19 3.64
N GLY A 67 4.02 2.91 3.99
CA GLY A 67 4.78 3.77 3.10
C GLY A 67 4.10 5.10 2.79
N LEU A 68 3.14 5.54 3.59
CA LEU A 68 2.69 6.93 3.59
C LEU A 68 3.82 7.83 4.07
N LYS A 69 3.84 9.05 3.61
CA LYS A 69 4.84 10.04 3.99
C LYS A 69 4.15 11.26 4.56
N PHE A 70 4.63 11.71 5.70
CA PHE A 70 4.13 12.90 6.38
C PHE A 70 5.19 14.01 6.25
N PRO A 71 5.15 14.83 5.17
CA PRO A 71 6.15 15.87 4.97
C PRO A 71 6.11 16.88 6.12
N GLY A 72 7.28 17.26 6.60
CA GLY A 72 7.44 18.31 7.60
C GLY A 72 7.34 19.72 7.01
N PHE A 73 7.19 20.71 7.87
CA PHE A 73 7.16 22.12 7.49
C PHE A 73 8.57 22.71 7.34
N SER A 74 8.73 23.68 6.44
CA SER A 74 9.91 24.54 6.46
C SER A 74 9.94 25.38 7.74
N GLN A 75 11.10 25.92 8.11
CA GLN A 75 11.20 26.83 9.27
C GLN A 75 10.31 28.06 9.12
N PHE A 76 10.15 28.55 7.90
CA PHE A 76 9.29 29.68 7.61
C PHE A 76 7.83 29.33 7.79
N ASP A 77 7.37 28.20 7.23
CA ASP A 77 5.98 27.75 7.35
C ASP A 77 5.62 27.35 8.79
N THR A 78 6.57 26.76 9.53
CA THR A 78 6.41 26.50 10.98
C THR A 78 6.05 27.79 11.73
N LYS A 79 6.74 28.92 11.45
CA LYS A 79 6.42 30.21 12.09
C LYS A 79 5.05 30.75 11.70
N ILE A 80 4.56 30.43 10.50
CA ILE A 80 3.22 30.85 10.06
C ILE A 80 2.16 30.01 10.76
N VAL A 81 2.29 28.70 10.74
CA VAL A 81 1.32 27.74 11.30
C VAL A 81 1.25 27.87 12.83
N SER A 82 2.39 28.09 13.50
CA SER A 82 2.43 28.25 14.97
C SER A 82 1.58 29.41 15.49
N LYS A 83 1.37 30.47 14.69
CA LYS A 83 0.50 31.59 15.07
C LYS A 83 -0.98 31.23 15.13
N LEU A 84 -1.38 30.14 14.49
CA LEU A 84 -2.74 29.63 14.45
C LEU A 84 -3.00 28.55 15.50
N LEU A 85 -1.94 28.08 16.17
CA LEU A 85 -2.01 27.05 17.18
C LEU A 85 -1.92 27.63 18.60
N PRO A 86 -2.52 26.96 19.59
CA PRO A 86 -2.24 27.25 20.99
C PRO A 86 -0.74 27.10 21.30
N THR A 87 -0.24 27.86 22.28
CA THR A 87 1.18 27.85 22.67
C THR A 87 1.71 26.49 23.15
N ILE A 88 0.81 25.62 23.59
CA ILE A 88 1.14 24.26 24.04
C ILE A 88 1.32 23.27 22.87
N ALA A 89 0.88 23.63 21.66
CA ALA A 89 0.93 22.76 20.49
C ALA A 89 2.27 22.89 19.75
N THR A 90 2.73 21.79 19.18
CA THR A 90 3.92 21.74 18.33
C THR A 90 3.49 21.58 16.88
N VAL A 91 4.07 22.38 15.99
CA VAL A 91 3.85 22.26 14.54
C VAL A 91 4.55 20.97 14.04
N SER A 92 3.76 20.01 13.61
CA SER A 92 4.21 18.71 13.10
C SER A 92 3.26 18.20 12.01
N ASN A 93 3.60 17.12 11.37
CA ASN A 93 2.70 16.34 10.54
C ASN A 93 2.96 14.85 10.80
N PRO A 94 2.03 14.09 11.35
CA PRO A 94 0.65 14.44 11.74
C PRO A 94 0.57 15.61 12.74
N LEU A 95 -0.45 16.45 12.62
CA LEU A 95 -0.66 17.62 13.46
C LEU A 95 -1.66 17.32 14.58
N ASP A 96 -1.19 17.34 15.83
CA ASP A 96 -2.07 17.46 16.99
C ASP A 96 -2.41 18.93 17.21
N TYR A 97 -3.65 19.32 16.84
CA TYR A 97 -4.12 20.71 17.00
C TYR A 97 -4.65 21.03 18.41
N THR A 98 -4.66 20.03 19.27
CA THR A 98 -4.93 20.08 20.72
C THR A 98 -6.35 20.53 21.14
N THR A 99 -6.71 20.17 22.36
CA THR A 99 -8.06 20.42 22.91
C THR A 99 -8.46 21.89 23.08
N PRO A 100 -7.58 22.87 23.32
CA PRO A 100 -8.01 24.27 23.49
C PRO A 100 -8.77 24.88 22.33
N ILE A 101 -8.52 24.45 21.09
CA ILE A 101 -9.24 24.91 19.88
C ILE A 101 -10.21 23.87 19.32
N TRP A 102 -10.28 22.68 19.93
CA TRP A 102 -11.18 21.62 19.54
C TRP A 102 -12.64 22.08 19.55
N GLY A 103 -13.36 21.75 18.49
CA GLY A 103 -14.76 22.11 18.28
C GLY A 103 -15.02 23.58 17.95
N LYS A 104 -13.97 24.39 17.80
CA LYS A 104 -14.05 25.81 17.49
C LYS A 104 -13.69 26.06 16.03
N LYS A 105 -14.68 25.94 15.14
CA LYS A 105 -14.49 26.06 13.70
C LYS A 105 -13.77 27.32 13.25
N GLU A 106 -13.99 28.44 13.98
CA GLU A 106 -13.35 29.72 13.71
C GLU A 106 -11.80 29.67 13.86
N PHE A 107 -11.27 28.73 14.63
CA PHE A 107 -9.83 28.47 14.77
C PHE A 107 -9.36 27.31 13.92
N THR A 108 -10.11 26.18 13.89
CA THR A 108 -9.67 24.97 13.22
C THR A 108 -9.72 25.10 11.69
N LYS A 109 -10.70 25.80 11.12
CA LYS A 109 -10.77 25.99 9.66
C LYS A 109 -9.57 26.78 9.09
N PRO A 110 -9.21 27.97 9.61
CA PRO A 110 -8.03 28.71 9.14
C PRO A 110 -6.74 27.89 9.31
N LEU A 111 -6.61 27.14 10.41
CA LEU A 111 -5.47 26.29 10.67
C LEU A 111 -5.35 25.17 9.60
N PHE A 112 -6.41 24.38 9.39
CA PHE A 112 -6.40 23.29 8.43
C PHE A 112 -6.14 23.79 7.01
N SER A 113 -6.79 24.86 6.59
CA SER A 113 -6.54 25.50 5.29
C SER A 113 -5.08 25.93 5.15
N LYS A 114 -4.52 26.56 6.19
CA LYS A 114 -3.13 27.02 6.14
C LYS A 114 -2.13 25.86 6.10
N VAL A 115 -2.38 24.79 6.82
CA VAL A 115 -1.54 23.58 6.77
C VAL A 115 -1.55 22.97 5.37
N LEU A 116 -2.74 22.82 4.77
CA LEU A 116 -2.87 22.24 3.43
C LEU A 116 -2.30 23.14 2.33
N GLU A 117 -2.37 24.45 2.50
CA GLU A 117 -1.70 25.43 1.61
C GLU A 117 -0.17 25.31 1.67
N LYS A 118 0.40 25.05 2.85
CA LYS A 118 1.85 25.04 3.08
C LYS A 118 2.53 23.70 2.82
N LEU A 119 1.79 22.60 2.93
CA LEU A 119 2.31 21.27 2.69
C LEU A 119 1.98 20.79 1.26
N GLU A 120 3.01 20.39 0.54
CA GLU A 120 2.82 19.70 -0.73
C GLU A 120 2.41 18.25 -0.45
N VAL A 121 1.10 17.98 -0.44
CA VAL A 121 0.54 16.66 -0.13
C VAL A 121 -0.38 16.14 -1.23
N ASP A 122 -0.53 14.83 -1.30
CA ASP A 122 -1.35 14.13 -2.28
C ASP A 122 -2.73 13.78 -1.73
N CYS A 123 -2.85 13.67 -0.41
CA CYS A 123 -4.07 13.36 0.32
C CYS A 123 -4.03 13.97 1.72
N THR A 124 -5.19 13.97 2.37
CA THR A 124 -5.29 14.45 3.76
C THR A 124 -6.28 13.61 4.55
N LEU A 125 -6.10 13.53 5.85
CA LEU A 125 -7.04 12.88 6.75
C LEU A 125 -7.16 13.62 8.09
N ILE A 126 -8.31 13.45 8.74
CA ILE A 126 -8.48 13.76 10.16
C ILE A 126 -8.85 12.47 10.89
N LEU A 127 -8.07 12.13 11.93
CA LEU A 127 -8.39 11.02 12.82
C LEU A 127 -9.32 11.54 13.93
N GLN A 128 -10.58 11.09 13.90
CA GLN A 128 -11.59 11.60 14.81
C GLN A 128 -12.74 10.60 14.96
N ASP A 129 -13.08 10.29 16.20
CA ASP A 129 -14.23 9.48 16.55
C ASP A 129 -15.49 10.35 16.73
N TYR A 130 -16.64 9.79 16.43
CA TYR A 130 -17.93 10.47 16.54
C TYR A 130 -18.83 9.66 17.47
N PRO A 131 -19.03 10.09 18.70
CA PRO A 131 -19.91 9.40 19.63
C PRO A 131 -21.32 9.27 19.06
N LEU A 132 -22.01 8.18 19.38
CA LEU A 132 -23.38 7.99 18.98
C LEU A 132 -24.27 9.08 19.55
N THR A 133 -25.25 9.50 18.78
CA THR A 133 -26.23 10.50 19.22
C THR A 133 -26.95 10.00 20.47
N GLY A 134 -26.92 10.81 21.53
CA GLY A 134 -27.55 10.49 22.81
C GLY A 134 -26.61 9.87 23.85
N LEU A 135 -25.35 9.48 23.49
CA LEU A 135 -24.39 9.03 24.46
C LEU A 135 -23.70 10.19 25.20
N ASP A 136 -23.35 11.24 24.46
CA ASP A 136 -22.84 12.47 25.05
C ASP A 136 -23.20 13.70 24.15
N ASN A 137 -23.02 14.88 24.71
CA ASN A 137 -23.31 16.13 23.99
C ASN A 137 -22.10 16.70 23.23
N THR A 138 -20.96 16.00 23.24
CA THR A 138 -19.73 16.50 22.63
C THR A 138 -19.66 16.29 21.12
N LYS A 139 -20.55 15.47 20.54
CA LYS A 139 -20.60 15.19 19.09
C LYS A 139 -20.61 16.47 18.23
N ILE A 140 -21.23 17.53 18.72
CA ILE A 140 -21.27 18.81 18.00
C ILE A 140 -19.87 19.39 17.76
N HIS A 141 -18.94 19.21 18.71
CA HIS A 141 -17.56 19.69 18.58
C HIS A 141 -16.80 18.89 17.53
N TYR A 142 -16.98 17.56 17.51
CA TYR A 142 -16.40 16.71 16.48
C TYR A 142 -16.94 17.05 15.09
N LEU A 143 -18.24 17.31 14.97
CA LEU A 143 -18.85 17.71 13.69
C LEU A 143 -18.36 19.10 13.23
N ALA A 144 -18.06 20.02 14.15
CA ALA A 144 -17.50 21.32 13.82
C ALA A 144 -16.09 21.20 13.22
N ASP A 145 -15.23 20.40 13.84
CA ASP A 145 -13.85 20.16 13.34
C ASP A 145 -13.85 19.38 12.04
N GLY A 146 -14.64 18.28 11.94
CA GLY A 146 -14.78 17.53 10.71
C GLY A 146 -15.34 18.38 9.56
N GLY A 147 -16.25 19.30 9.87
CA GLY A 147 -16.76 20.28 8.91
C GLY A 147 -15.70 21.28 8.46
N ALA A 148 -14.88 21.79 9.39
CA ALA A 148 -13.75 22.66 9.10
C ALA A 148 -12.72 21.97 8.21
N PHE A 149 -12.39 20.71 8.53
CA PHE A 149 -11.51 19.87 7.72
C PHE A 149 -12.06 19.64 6.31
N ALA A 150 -13.34 19.28 6.19
CA ALA A 150 -13.98 19.06 4.90
C ALA A 150 -13.90 20.29 4.00
N GLU A 151 -14.18 21.49 4.55
CA GLU A 151 -14.09 22.75 3.81
C GLU A 151 -12.64 23.06 3.40
N ALA A 152 -11.65 22.78 4.25
CA ALA A 152 -10.25 22.98 3.92
C ALA A 152 -9.78 22.04 2.82
N ALA A 153 -10.04 20.74 2.96
CA ALA A 153 -9.62 19.72 1.98
C ALA A 153 -10.25 19.95 0.59
N THR A 154 -11.56 20.24 0.54
CA THR A 154 -12.26 20.51 -0.71
C THR A 154 -11.85 21.85 -1.33
N GLY A 155 -11.56 22.88 -0.52
CA GLY A 155 -11.04 24.18 -0.99
C GLY A 155 -9.70 24.03 -1.71
N GLU A 156 -8.81 23.21 -1.19
CA GLU A 156 -7.49 22.92 -1.79
C GLU A 156 -7.56 21.78 -2.83
N ARG A 157 -8.71 21.18 -3.05
CA ARG A 157 -8.93 20.06 -4.00
C ARG A 157 -8.04 18.86 -3.69
N ILE A 158 -7.81 18.58 -2.42
CA ILE A 158 -7.02 17.45 -1.94
C ILE A 158 -7.97 16.33 -1.52
N PRO A 159 -7.81 15.09 -2.05
CA PRO A 159 -8.58 13.94 -1.59
C PRO A 159 -8.48 13.76 -0.08
N GLY A 160 -9.62 13.84 0.61
CA GLY A 160 -9.68 13.90 2.07
C GLY A 160 -10.50 12.77 2.68
N ALA A 161 -10.09 12.29 3.85
CA ALA A 161 -10.83 11.31 4.61
C ALA A 161 -11.04 11.73 6.06
N ILE A 162 -12.21 11.44 6.61
CA ILE A 162 -12.42 11.36 8.06
C ILE A 162 -12.23 9.90 8.45
N VAL A 163 -11.40 9.65 9.43
CA VAL A 163 -11.02 8.30 9.86
C VAL A 163 -11.42 8.12 11.32
N SER A 164 -12.23 7.12 11.62
CA SER A 164 -12.48 6.71 13.00
C SER A 164 -11.40 5.74 13.48
N THR A 165 -11.07 5.75 14.78
CA THR A 165 -10.08 4.83 15.33
C THR A 165 -10.51 3.37 15.20
N ILE A 166 -11.79 3.10 15.45
CA ILE A 166 -12.44 1.81 15.25
C ILE A 166 -13.71 1.99 14.40
N SER A 167 -14.14 0.92 13.75
CA SER A 167 -15.24 0.96 12.76
C SER A 167 -16.57 1.47 13.32
N GLU A 168 -16.83 1.21 14.59
CA GLU A 168 -18.10 1.54 15.27
C GLU A 168 -18.22 3.02 15.62
N ASN A 169 -17.10 3.74 15.66
CA ASN A 169 -17.06 5.14 16.17
C ASN A 169 -17.41 6.19 15.11
N ILE A 170 -18.20 5.83 14.12
CA ILE A 170 -18.79 6.79 13.17
C ILE A 170 -20.14 6.27 12.68
N ASP A 171 -21.22 6.89 13.12
CA ASP A 171 -22.57 6.46 12.76
C ASP A 171 -22.97 6.80 11.32
N LYS A 172 -24.06 6.17 10.86
CA LYS A 172 -24.57 6.32 9.49
C LYS A 172 -24.82 7.77 9.10
N GLN A 173 -25.49 8.55 9.97
CA GLN A 173 -25.83 9.94 9.70
C GLN A 173 -24.59 10.79 9.50
N THR A 174 -23.57 10.60 10.33
CA THR A 174 -22.29 11.28 10.23
C THR A 174 -21.58 10.93 8.93
N ARG A 175 -21.55 9.64 8.56
CA ARG A 175 -20.97 9.21 7.28
C ARG A 175 -21.64 9.87 6.08
N GLU A 176 -22.98 9.86 6.02
CA GLU A 176 -23.75 10.48 4.94
C GLU A 176 -23.49 11.97 4.82
N ALA A 177 -23.38 12.66 5.97
CA ALA A 177 -23.08 14.09 6.01
C ALA A 177 -21.69 14.42 5.43
N PHE A 178 -20.67 13.58 5.62
CA PHE A 178 -19.35 13.82 5.04
C PHE A 178 -19.25 13.36 3.59
N MET A 179 -19.93 12.27 3.23
CA MET A 179 -20.04 11.84 1.83
C MET A 179 -20.62 12.92 0.94
N SER A 180 -21.67 13.61 1.39
CA SER A 180 -22.28 14.74 0.65
C SER A 180 -21.34 15.92 0.43
N LYS A 181 -20.26 16.02 1.22
CA LYS A 181 -19.20 17.03 1.09
C LYS A 181 -17.98 16.55 0.29
N GLY A 182 -18.03 15.35 -0.29
CA GLY A 182 -16.90 14.78 -1.04
C GLY A 182 -15.74 14.30 -0.15
N ILE A 183 -16.00 14.06 1.14
CA ILE A 183 -15.01 13.54 2.10
C ILE A 183 -15.36 12.09 2.47
N ALA A 184 -14.44 11.18 2.29
CA ALA A 184 -14.67 9.76 2.57
C ALA A 184 -14.66 9.47 4.07
N PRO A 185 -15.77 8.95 4.64
CA PRO A 185 -15.83 8.55 6.04
C PRO A 185 -15.32 7.11 6.16
N LEU A 186 -14.05 6.94 6.49
CA LEU A 186 -13.40 5.66 6.59
C LEU A 186 -13.48 5.12 8.01
N GLN A 187 -13.80 3.83 8.12
CA GLN A 187 -14.10 3.14 9.37
C GLN A 187 -12.94 2.23 9.79
N GLY A 188 -12.30 2.57 10.92
CA GLY A 188 -11.14 1.87 11.44
C GLY A 188 -9.82 2.35 10.83
N LEU A 189 -8.88 2.71 11.69
CA LEU A 189 -7.61 3.34 11.30
C LEU A 189 -6.80 2.46 10.35
N ALA A 190 -6.69 1.15 10.62
CA ALA A 190 -5.86 0.25 9.82
C ALA A 190 -6.35 0.14 8.37
N ASP A 191 -7.65 -0.16 8.17
CA ASP A 191 -8.24 -0.30 6.84
C ASP A 191 -8.25 1.03 6.09
N ALA A 192 -8.50 2.15 6.80
CA ALA A 192 -8.47 3.49 6.22
C ALA A 192 -7.09 3.85 5.67
N LEU A 193 -6.02 3.66 6.45
CA LEU A 193 -4.66 3.96 6.00
C LEU A 193 -4.20 3.02 4.88
N GLN A 194 -4.62 1.75 4.89
CA GLN A 194 -4.39 0.83 3.78
C GLN A 194 -5.06 1.31 2.49
N ALA A 195 -6.34 1.72 2.56
CA ALA A 195 -7.07 2.26 1.43
C ALA A 195 -6.37 3.48 0.81
N ILE A 196 -5.95 4.44 1.64
CA ILE A 196 -5.21 5.64 1.20
C ILE A 196 -3.85 5.25 0.58
N ALA A 197 -3.09 4.39 1.24
CA ALA A 197 -1.76 4.00 0.79
C ALA A 197 -1.79 3.21 -0.52
N LYS A 198 -2.72 2.27 -0.67
CA LYS A 198 -2.88 1.44 -1.88
C LYS A 198 -3.32 2.27 -3.08
N THR A 199 -4.27 3.17 -2.90
CA THR A 199 -4.74 4.06 -3.96
C THR A 199 -3.66 5.04 -4.42
N GLY A 200 -2.91 5.64 -3.49
CA GLY A 200 -1.76 6.47 -3.80
C GLY A 200 -0.65 5.70 -4.53
N SER A 201 -0.34 4.48 -4.08
CA SER A 201 0.63 3.60 -4.75
C SER A 201 0.20 3.24 -6.17
N TRP A 202 -1.07 2.95 -6.37
CA TRP A 202 -1.62 2.64 -7.69
C TRP A 202 -1.37 3.79 -8.67
N ASN A 203 -1.65 5.01 -8.27
CA ASN A 203 -1.47 6.18 -9.14
C ASN A 203 0.01 6.46 -9.45
N LEU A 204 0.91 6.34 -8.46
CA LEU A 204 2.35 6.44 -8.66
C LEU A 204 2.87 5.43 -9.69
N ASN A 205 2.31 4.22 -9.69
CA ASN A 205 2.71 3.14 -10.60
C ASN A 205 1.94 3.12 -11.92
N ARG A 206 0.98 4.02 -12.12
CA ARG A 206 0.07 4.01 -13.29
C ARG A 206 0.79 3.92 -14.63
N LYS A 207 1.86 4.70 -14.84
CA LYS A 207 2.65 4.64 -16.07
C LYS A 207 3.29 3.26 -16.29
N LYS A 208 3.84 2.64 -15.22
CA LYS A 208 4.41 1.30 -15.28
C LYS A 208 3.36 0.25 -15.61
N ILE A 209 2.16 0.38 -15.01
CA ILE A 209 1.02 -0.50 -15.26
C ILE A 209 0.61 -0.42 -16.73
N LEU A 210 0.42 0.79 -17.26
CA LEU A 210 0.04 0.98 -18.67
C LEU A 210 1.09 0.40 -19.63
N ASN A 211 2.37 0.55 -19.35
CA ASN A 211 3.44 -0.06 -20.14
C ASN A 211 3.40 -1.60 -20.07
N LYS A 212 3.13 -2.18 -18.90
CA LYS A 212 2.99 -3.64 -18.75
C LYS A 212 1.78 -4.20 -19.49
N LEU A 213 0.66 -3.45 -19.56
CA LEU A 213 -0.54 -3.86 -20.28
C LEU A 213 -0.32 -3.97 -21.80
N ASN A 214 0.58 -3.14 -22.35
CA ASN A 214 0.92 -3.18 -23.77
C ASN A 214 1.88 -4.33 -24.15
N LEU A 215 2.43 -5.06 -23.18
CA LEU A 215 3.23 -6.24 -23.47
C LEU A 215 2.32 -7.43 -23.77
N PRO A 216 2.63 -8.27 -24.77
CA PRO A 216 1.85 -9.47 -25.05
C PRO A 216 1.80 -10.36 -23.79
N LEU A 217 0.61 -10.86 -23.47
CA LEU A 217 0.40 -11.76 -22.33
C LEU A 217 1.12 -13.09 -22.53
N PHE A 218 1.14 -13.55 -23.75
CA PHE A 218 1.84 -14.76 -24.15
C PHE A 218 2.39 -14.56 -25.57
N HIS A 219 3.60 -15.08 -25.83
CA HIS A 219 3.91 -15.46 -27.19
C HIS A 219 3.09 -16.74 -27.45
N GLU A 220 2.27 -16.76 -28.49
CA GLU A 220 1.78 -18.01 -29.04
C GLU A 220 2.99 -18.77 -29.57
N SER A 221 3.68 -19.45 -28.65
CA SER A 221 4.60 -20.48 -29.06
C SER A 221 3.73 -21.65 -29.48
N ASN A 222 3.80 -22.00 -30.76
CA ASN A 222 3.25 -23.25 -31.27
C ASN A 222 3.97 -24.41 -30.56
N PHE A 223 3.57 -24.72 -29.33
CA PHE A 223 4.05 -25.88 -28.59
C PHE A 223 3.53 -27.18 -29.27
N LYS A 224 4.02 -27.46 -30.46
CA LYS A 224 3.63 -28.69 -31.19
C LYS A 224 4.35 -29.93 -30.68
N LYS A 225 5.45 -29.76 -29.92
CA LYS A 225 6.20 -30.87 -29.31
C LYS A 225 6.86 -30.43 -28.02
N PHE A 226 6.60 -31.14 -26.93
CA PHE A 226 7.37 -31.02 -25.70
C PHE A 226 8.55 -31.98 -25.78
N SER A 227 9.74 -31.54 -25.47
CA SER A 227 10.92 -32.42 -25.24
C SER A 227 11.42 -32.19 -23.82
N TYR A 228 11.68 -33.26 -23.12
CA TYR A 228 12.30 -33.18 -21.81
C TYR A 228 13.81 -33.00 -21.96
N LEU A 229 14.34 -32.00 -21.28
CA LEU A 229 15.78 -31.81 -21.13
C LEU A 229 16.24 -32.55 -19.88
N ASN A 230 17.36 -33.28 -19.97
CA ASN A 230 17.99 -33.79 -18.76
C ASN A 230 18.67 -32.65 -17.98
N GLU A 231 19.07 -32.90 -16.72
CA GLU A 231 19.67 -31.90 -15.84
C GLU A 231 20.87 -31.16 -16.47
N PHE A 232 21.70 -31.85 -17.22
CA PHE A 232 22.86 -31.25 -17.85
C PHE A 232 22.48 -30.35 -19.02
N GLU A 233 21.58 -30.77 -19.87
CA GLU A 233 21.05 -29.97 -20.99
C GLU A 233 20.32 -28.72 -20.49
N ALA A 234 19.52 -28.83 -19.40
CA ALA A 234 18.85 -27.70 -18.78
C ALA A 234 19.86 -26.71 -18.22
N LYS A 235 20.91 -27.16 -17.56
CA LYS A 235 21.99 -26.29 -17.06
C LYS A 235 22.70 -25.54 -18.17
N VAL A 236 23.03 -26.21 -19.27
CA VAL A 236 23.66 -25.56 -20.44
C VAL A 236 22.75 -24.46 -21.00
N LEU A 237 21.44 -24.72 -21.13
CA LEU A 237 20.48 -23.76 -21.60
C LEU A 237 20.40 -22.50 -20.69
N ILE A 238 20.34 -22.73 -19.38
CA ILE A 238 20.27 -21.64 -18.36
C ILE A 238 21.57 -20.82 -18.38
N SER A 239 22.73 -21.49 -18.49
CA SER A 239 24.03 -20.84 -18.57
C SER A 239 24.16 -19.94 -19.80
N GLY A 240 23.59 -20.35 -20.92
CA GLY A 240 23.50 -19.53 -22.13
C GLY A 240 22.72 -18.23 -21.97
N GLN A 241 21.88 -18.13 -20.92
CA GLN A 241 21.13 -16.92 -20.54
C GLN A 241 21.86 -16.09 -19.45
N GLY A 242 23.13 -16.38 -19.17
CA GLY A 242 23.93 -15.65 -18.18
C GLY A 242 23.71 -16.05 -16.72
N ILE A 243 22.94 -17.12 -16.47
CA ILE A 243 22.74 -17.65 -15.11
C ILE A 243 23.91 -18.55 -14.74
N ARG A 244 24.52 -18.28 -13.58
CA ARG A 244 25.64 -19.10 -13.08
C ARG A 244 25.17 -20.49 -12.71
N ILE A 245 25.86 -21.51 -13.22
CA ILE A 245 25.62 -22.90 -12.90
C ILE A 245 26.86 -23.54 -12.23
N PRO A 246 26.71 -24.58 -11.40
CA PRO A 246 27.83 -25.32 -10.89
C PRO A 246 28.61 -25.99 -12.04
N LYS A 247 29.93 -26.04 -11.91
CA LYS A 247 30.77 -26.79 -12.84
C LYS A 247 30.34 -28.27 -12.89
N GLY A 248 30.26 -28.85 -14.07
CA GLY A 248 29.86 -30.24 -14.24
C GLY A 248 30.39 -30.85 -15.54
N VAL A 249 30.64 -32.13 -15.54
CA VAL A 249 31.10 -32.88 -16.70
C VAL A 249 30.18 -34.08 -16.92
N LYS A 250 29.75 -34.26 -18.16
CA LYS A 250 29.02 -35.46 -18.56
C LYS A 250 30.02 -36.61 -18.79
N SER A 251 29.75 -37.78 -18.23
CA SER A 251 30.61 -38.97 -18.38
C SER A 251 29.78 -40.25 -18.52
N ASN A 252 30.34 -41.27 -19.10
CA ASN A 252 29.86 -42.65 -19.00
C ASN A 252 30.49 -43.32 -17.76
N SER A 253 30.02 -44.53 -17.44
CA SER A 253 30.51 -45.29 -16.28
C SER A 253 31.99 -45.66 -16.38
N LYS A 254 32.52 -45.88 -17.58
CA LYS A 254 33.93 -46.31 -17.79
C LYS A 254 34.93 -45.19 -17.57
N ASP A 255 34.52 -43.95 -17.90
CA ASP A 255 35.41 -42.77 -17.84
C ASP A 255 35.14 -41.87 -16.64
N ILE A 256 34.27 -42.28 -15.72
CA ILE A 256 33.79 -41.41 -14.63
C ILE A 256 34.94 -40.90 -13.74
N VAL A 257 35.89 -41.77 -13.37
CA VAL A 257 37.02 -41.40 -12.52
C VAL A 257 37.93 -40.41 -13.25
N LYS A 258 38.25 -40.65 -14.52
CA LYS A 258 39.08 -39.79 -15.37
C LYS A 258 38.40 -38.41 -15.56
N ASN A 259 37.08 -38.36 -15.68
CA ASN A 259 36.37 -37.11 -15.87
C ASN A 259 36.10 -36.39 -14.55
N ALA A 260 35.98 -37.10 -13.44
CA ALA A 260 35.87 -36.50 -12.11
C ALA A 260 37.11 -35.68 -11.72
N SER A 261 38.31 -36.10 -12.13
CA SER A 261 39.57 -35.38 -11.87
C SER A 261 39.65 -34.00 -12.57
N LYS A 262 38.72 -33.68 -13.47
CA LYS A 262 38.66 -32.37 -14.13
C LYS A 262 37.84 -31.31 -13.33
N ILE A 263 37.28 -31.72 -12.20
CA ILE A 263 36.44 -30.87 -11.34
C ILE A 263 37.00 -30.91 -9.92
N ASP A 264 36.94 -29.80 -9.22
CA ASP A 264 37.39 -29.66 -7.84
C ASP A 264 36.47 -30.44 -6.87
N PHE A 265 37.05 -31.04 -5.83
CA PHE A 265 36.29 -31.66 -4.73
C PHE A 265 35.80 -30.63 -3.74
N PRO A 266 34.65 -30.87 -3.05
CA PRO A 266 33.78 -32.04 -3.16
C PRO A 266 32.90 -32.05 -4.42
N LEU A 267 32.63 -33.23 -5.00
CA LEU A 267 31.77 -33.38 -6.16
C LEU A 267 30.64 -34.39 -5.92
N ALA A 268 29.53 -34.23 -6.65
CA ALA A 268 28.41 -35.16 -6.63
C ALA A 268 28.27 -35.86 -7.98
N ILE A 269 28.11 -37.20 -7.93
CA ILE A 269 27.81 -38.01 -9.09
C ILE A 269 26.32 -38.22 -9.18
N LYS A 270 25.73 -37.95 -10.34
CA LYS A 270 24.28 -38.04 -10.57
C LYS A 270 23.99 -38.84 -11.85
N LEU A 271 22.95 -39.66 -11.80
CA LEU A 271 22.41 -40.31 -12.98
C LEU A 271 21.79 -39.27 -13.92
N LEU A 272 22.11 -39.35 -15.21
CA LEU A 272 21.62 -38.48 -16.26
C LEU A 272 20.72 -39.28 -17.21
N SER A 273 19.42 -39.02 -17.19
CA SER A 273 18.43 -39.63 -18.07
C SER A 273 17.38 -38.61 -18.49
N LYS A 274 16.81 -38.78 -19.67
CA LYS A 274 15.64 -38.03 -20.14
C LYS A 274 14.32 -38.69 -19.73
N ASP A 275 14.37 -39.99 -19.45
CA ASP A 275 13.19 -40.79 -19.15
C ASP A 275 12.89 -40.88 -17.64
N LEU A 276 13.81 -40.40 -16.79
CA LEU A 276 13.70 -40.45 -15.35
C LEU A 276 13.58 -39.02 -14.80
N LEU A 277 12.34 -38.59 -14.58
CA LEU A 277 12.04 -37.26 -14.03
C LEU A 277 12.31 -37.20 -12.52
N HIS A 278 12.02 -38.28 -11.79
CA HIS A 278 12.22 -38.38 -10.34
C HIS A 278 13.18 -39.52 -10.01
N LYS A 279 14.43 -39.17 -9.69
CA LYS A 279 15.50 -40.17 -9.39
C LYS A 279 15.26 -40.94 -8.11
N THR A 280 14.60 -40.30 -7.13
CA THR A 280 14.21 -40.89 -5.85
C THR A 280 13.22 -42.04 -5.97
N ASP A 281 12.41 -42.08 -7.03
CA ASP A 281 11.40 -43.13 -7.24
C ASP A 281 11.99 -44.48 -7.59
N ILE A 282 13.27 -44.51 -8.03
CA ILE A 282 14.01 -45.73 -8.39
C ILE A 282 15.19 -46.00 -7.46
N GLY A 283 15.30 -45.23 -6.33
CA GLY A 283 16.40 -45.41 -5.38
C GLY A 283 17.77 -44.98 -5.89
N ALA A 284 17.86 -44.10 -6.90
CA ALA A 284 19.09 -43.61 -7.52
C ALA A 284 19.46 -42.20 -7.01
#